data_0a7c09910565ddaa874ff4ad42c64a2c
#
_entry.id   0a7c09910565ddaa874ff4ad42c64a2c
#
_cell.length_a   1.000
_cell.length_b   1.000
_cell.length_c   1.000
_cell.angle_alpha   90.00
_cell.angle_beta   90.00
_cell.angle_gamma   90.00
#
_symmetry.space_group_name_H-M   'P 1'
#
loop_
_entity.id
_entity.type
_entity.pdbx_description
1 polymer ?
#
loop_
_entity_poly.entity_id
_entity_poly.type
_entity_poly.pdbx_seq_one_letter_code
_entity_poly.pdbx_strand_id
1 'polypeptide(L)'
;MKQIFARLRCILWNGRLGWLWLLAGFNLAWLIQVVLYTSQNGYLPAPFIYDKSDTFMDLFHPMYWSDDPGVYIRWGSVYPPINFLILQPLKFFVTAGRDVLDAFELRSSGVSLLIALIPVYLLLPFLVLSTRIWRPFSLAVLVPTYLSVVTAAPMLFAVERGNVILLCLPVLAFCLSAEGALCCVAIGLLINLKPYFAVFIVAFLLSRRWADALFVTLAAGAIYVGSGMLLDASFPWFVGNLLSFSQNDQLFSVREMLSMPSSVSAFAAALRTYAAQSGGGAILGFDAVVVADTVEIIKWFAILTAFGVLAYARNVPRNTILALGVVIISNLGTWVGGYSVILYIPLVPILLRMNRAYLYLVALVVLFLPLDAVGLVAQNIGTRYSYVSDTVVTVNWTLGLGAVLRPSINLALLVALSYESFERYLLSRDAPFMGKQHAPGKL
;
A
#
# COMPACT_ATOMS: atom_id res chain seq x y z
N MET A 1 11.18 -20.04 -20.53
CA MET A 1 9.82 -19.46 -20.51
C MET A 1 8.71 -20.50 -20.68
N LYS A 2 8.65 -21.29 -21.77
CA LYS A 2 7.59 -22.31 -21.97
C LYS A 2 7.48 -23.34 -20.84
N GLN A 3 8.57 -23.80 -20.25
CA GLN A 3 8.55 -24.74 -19.10
C GLN A 3 8.05 -24.12 -17.81
N ILE A 4 8.32 -22.85 -17.54
CA ILE A 4 7.80 -22.13 -16.36
C ILE A 4 6.30 -21.92 -16.51
N PHE A 5 5.83 -21.55 -17.71
CA PHE A 5 4.41 -21.46 -18.01
C PHE A 5 3.70 -22.83 -17.95
N ALA A 6 4.36 -23.90 -18.37
CA ALA A 6 3.81 -25.26 -18.22
C ALA A 6 3.71 -25.66 -16.73
N ARG A 7 4.72 -25.36 -15.90
CA ARG A 7 4.67 -25.59 -14.44
C ARG A 7 3.62 -24.72 -13.75
N LEU A 8 3.53 -23.43 -14.08
CA LEU A 8 2.50 -22.54 -13.54
C LEU A 8 1.10 -22.96 -14.01
N ARG A 9 0.96 -23.39 -15.27
CA ARG A 9 -0.29 -23.97 -15.78
C ARG A 9 -0.65 -25.25 -15.03
N CYS A 10 0.31 -26.10 -14.73
CA CYS A 10 0.13 -27.31 -13.94
C CYS A 10 -0.23 -26.99 -12.47
N ILE A 11 0.41 -25.97 -11.86
CA ILE A 11 0.15 -25.53 -10.49
C ILE A 11 -1.21 -24.83 -10.35
N LEU A 12 -1.60 -24.02 -11.33
CA LEU A 12 -2.85 -23.25 -11.30
C LEU A 12 -4.04 -23.98 -11.93
N TRP A 13 -3.82 -24.96 -12.82
CA TRP A 13 -4.89 -25.56 -13.63
C TRP A 13 -5.32 -26.97 -13.19
N ASN A 14 -4.41 -27.77 -12.62
CA ASN A 14 -4.74 -29.15 -12.24
C ASN A 14 -5.34 -29.23 -10.81
N GLY A 15 -6.53 -28.65 -10.61
CA GLY A 15 -7.26 -28.74 -9.35
C GLY A 15 -6.86 -27.73 -8.27
N ARG A 16 -5.92 -26.81 -8.55
CA ARG A 16 -5.37 -25.86 -7.57
C ARG A 16 -5.95 -24.44 -7.66
N LEU A 17 -6.91 -24.19 -8.52
CA LEU A 17 -7.72 -22.94 -8.47
C LEU A 17 -8.61 -22.89 -7.20
N GLY A 18 -8.81 -24.02 -6.54
CA GLY A 18 -9.58 -24.11 -5.31
C GLY A 18 -9.08 -23.19 -4.21
N TRP A 19 -7.76 -22.98 -4.08
CA TRP A 19 -7.21 -22.11 -3.03
C TRP A 19 -7.53 -20.62 -3.25
N LEU A 20 -7.65 -20.13 -4.50
CA LEU A 20 -8.10 -18.77 -4.80
C LEU A 20 -9.58 -18.57 -4.40
N TRP A 21 -10.42 -19.56 -4.70
CA TRP A 21 -11.79 -19.56 -4.27
C TRP A 21 -11.92 -19.68 -2.75
N LEU A 22 -11.03 -20.46 -2.10
CA LEU A 22 -10.98 -20.53 -0.65
C LEU A 22 -10.60 -19.18 -0.04
N LEU A 23 -9.57 -18.49 -0.59
CA LEU A 23 -9.19 -17.15 -0.14
C LEU A 23 -10.35 -16.16 -0.31
N ALA A 24 -11.02 -16.17 -1.47
CA ALA A 24 -12.20 -15.34 -1.71
C ALA A 24 -13.33 -15.66 -0.73
N GLY A 25 -13.57 -16.96 -0.46
CA GLY A 25 -14.58 -17.43 0.50
C GLY A 25 -14.27 -17.01 1.93
N PHE A 26 -13.01 -17.14 2.38
CA PHE A 26 -12.58 -16.68 3.70
C PHE A 26 -12.73 -15.16 3.86
N ASN A 27 -12.29 -14.40 2.88
CA ASN A 27 -12.42 -12.94 2.91
C ASN A 27 -13.89 -12.49 2.89
N LEU A 28 -14.73 -13.15 2.09
CA LEU A 28 -16.17 -12.86 2.07
C LEU A 28 -16.84 -13.24 3.39
N ALA A 29 -16.52 -14.39 3.96
CA ALA A 29 -17.06 -14.81 5.27
C ALA A 29 -16.64 -13.80 6.36
N TRP A 30 -15.39 -13.33 6.33
CA TRP A 30 -14.93 -12.30 7.23
C TRP A 30 -15.67 -10.95 7.01
N LEU A 31 -15.89 -10.54 5.78
CA LEU A 31 -16.68 -9.32 5.49
C LEU A 31 -18.09 -9.43 6.06
N ILE A 32 -18.75 -10.58 5.91
CA ILE A 32 -20.05 -10.83 6.53
C ILE A 32 -19.94 -10.73 8.05
N GLN A 33 -18.90 -11.30 8.65
CA GLN A 33 -18.65 -11.21 10.09
C GLN A 33 -18.45 -9.75 10.53
N VAL A 34 -17.72 -8.92 9.76
CA VAL A 34 -17.55 -7.48 10.03
C VAL A 34 -18.91 -6.77 10.06
N VAL A 35 -19.77 -7.03 9.08
CA VAL A 35 -21.13 -6.45 9.02
C VAL A 35 -21.96 -6.87 10.23
N LEU A 36 -21.99 -8.17 10.54
CA LEU A 36 -22.73 -8.71 11.70
C LEU A 36 -22.18 -8.15 13.02
N TYR A 37 -20.86 -8.13 13.19
CA TYR A 37 -20.21 -7.55 14.38
C TYR A 37 -20.58 -6.08 14.57
N THR A 38 -20.50 -5.30 13.49
CA THR A 38 -20.82 -3.86 13.53
C THR A 38 -22.29 -3.63 13.85
N SER A 39 -23.19 -4.43 13.28
CA SER A 39 -24.64 -4.34 13.59
C SER A 39 -24.96 -4.67 15.04
N GLN A 40 -24.22 -5.58 15.67
CA GLN A 40 -24.44 -6.01 17.06
C GLN A 40 -23.77 -5.08 18.08
N ASN A 41 -22.55 -4.62 17.79
CA ASN A 41 -21.72 -3.89 18.75
C ASN A 41 -21.70 -2.36 18.49
N GLY A 42 -22.16 -1.92 17.32
CA GLY A 42 -22.22 -0.52 16.94
C GLY A 42 -20.89 0.08 16.47
N TYR A 43 -19.80 -0.69 16.39
CA TYR A 43 -18.50 -0.24 15.89
C TYR A 43 -17.80 -1.31 15.05
N LEU A 44 -16.87 -0.90 14.18
CA LEU A 44 -16.12 -1.78 13.32
C LEU A 44 -15.08 -2.60 14.12
N PRO A 45 -14.91 -3.92 13.85
CA PRO A 45 -13.89 -4.73 14.51
C PRO A 45 -12.47 -4.41 13.99
N ALA A 46 -11.44 -5.03 14.58
CA ALA A 46 -10.09 -4.99 14.02
C ALA A 46 -10.09 -5.49 12.55
N PRO A 47 -9.28 -4.88 11.69
CA PRO A 47 -8.25 -3.86 11.92
C PRO A 47 -8.72 -2.42 11.74
N PHE A 48 -10.01 -2.18 11.61
CA PHE A 48 -10.56 -0.85 11.34
C PHE A 48 -10.35 0.11 12.52
N ILE A 49 -10.44 1.41 12.22
CA ILE A 49 -10.42 2.45 13.26
C ILE A 49 -11.76 2.44 13.99
N TYR A 50 -11.69 2.48 15.31
CA TYR A 50 -12.86 2.34 16.19
C TYR A 50 -13.64 3.66 16.39
N ASP A 51 -13.37 4.65 15.58
CA ASP A 51 -13.98 5.97 15.69
C ASP A 51 -14.74 6.32 14.40
N LYS A 52 -16.08 6.40 14.53
CA LYS A 52 -16.95 6.83 13.42
C LYS A 52 -16.56 8.21 12.88
N SER A 53 -16.03 9.09 13.73
CA SER A 53 -15.63 10.44 13.34
C SER A 53 -14.44 10.43 12.35
N ASP A 54 -13.57 9.42 12.43
CA ASP A 54 -12.37 9.32 11.58
C ASP A 54 -12.57 8.56 10.26
N THR A 55 -13.71 7.87 10.11
CA THR A 55 -14.04 7.10 8.90
C THR A 55 -14.16 8.01 7.68
N PHE A 56 -13.48 7.65 6.58
CA PHE A 56 -13.33 8.38 5.31
C PHE A 56 -12.59 9.72 5.41
N MET A 57 -11.97 10.04 6.55
CA MET A 57 -11.41 11.38 6.75
C MET A 57 -10.13 11.64 5.94
N ASP A 58 -9.41 10.59 5.48
CA ASP A 58 -8.33 10.74 4.50
C ASP A 58 -8.81 11.27 3.14
N LEU A 59 -10.12 11.20 2.86
CA LEU A 59 -10.76 11.79 1.69
C LEU A 59 -11.35 13.17 2.00
N PHE A 60 -12.17 13.26 3.07
CA PHE A 60 -12.98 14.46 3.32
C PHE A 60 -12.20 15.61 3.93
N HIS A 61 -11.13 15.38 4.72
CA HIS A 61 -10.24 16.45 5.15
C HIS A 61 -9.54 17.13 3.96
N PRO A 62 -8.78 16.41 3.10
CA PRO A 62 -8.18 17.05 1.94
C PRO A 62 -9.21 17.65 0.97
N MET A 63 -10.39 17.05 0.84
CA MET A 63 -11.45 17.59 0.00
C MET A 63 -11.99 18.92 0.58
N TYR A 64 -12.16 19.02 1.88
CA TYR A 64 -12.56 20.25 2.54
C TYR A 64 -11.53 21.36 2.36
N TRP A 65 -10.23 21.02 2.47
CA TRP A 65 -9.12 21.99 2.32
C TRP A 65 -8.83 22.39 0.88
N SER A 66 -9.38 21.70 -0.12
CA SER A 66 -8.93 21.78 -1.51
C SER A 66 -9.09 23.14 -2.18
N ASP A 67 -9.99 23.99 -1.70
CA ASP A 67 -10.21 25.36 -2.16
C ASP A 67 -9.72 26.44 -1.18
N ASP A 68 -9.06 26.03 -0.09
CA ASP A 68 -8.43 26.98 0.83
C ASP A 68 -7.04 27.40 0.30
N PRO A 69 -6.82 28.68 -0.06
CA PRO A 69 -5.53 29.16 -0.56
C PRO A 69 -4.41 29.04 0.49
N GLY A 70 -4.73 28.75 1.74
CA GLY A 70 -3.78 28.52 2.81
C GLY A 70 -3.55 27.03 3.13
N VAL A 71 -3.86 26.10 2.24
CA VAL A 71 -3.84 24.67 2.52
C VAL A 71 -2.52 24.14 3.12
N TYR A 72 -1.40 24.67 2.71
CA TYR A 72 -0.09 24.29 3.22
C TYR A 72 0.35 25.10 4.46
N ILE A 73 -0.16 26.28 4.64
CA ILE A 73 0.19 27.17 5.77
C ILE A 73 -0.78 26.94 6.94
N ARG A 74 -2.09 26.98 6.64
CA ARG A 74 -3.15 26.89 7.65
C ARG A 74 -3.37 25.47 8.16
N TRP A 75 -3.38 24.50 7.22
CA TRP A 75 -3.69 23.11 7.53
C TRP A 75 -2.45 22.22 7.65
N GLY A 76 -1.27 22.76 7.35
CA GLY A 76 -0.02 21.99 7.38
C GLY A 76 -0.05 20.73 6.51
N SER A 77 -0.79 20.78 5.38
CA SER A 77 -1.07 19.59 4.60
C SER A 77 0.18 18.91 4.07
N VAL A 78 0.17 17.56 4.10
CA VAL A 78 1.20 16.66 3.58
C VAL A 78 0.78 15.98 2.28
N TYR A 79 -0.32 16.40 1.68
CA TYR A 79 -0.76 15.92 0.37
C TYR A 79 -0.18 16.81 -0.74
N PRO A 80 0.46 16.23 -1.80
CA PRO A 80 0.90 17.01 -2.96
C PRO A 80 -0.25 17.73 -3.67
N PRO A 81 0.02 18.85 -4.38
CA PRO A 81 -1.01 19.72 -4.96
C PRO A 81 -2.01 19.02 -5.88
N ILE A 82 -1.58 18.03 -6.66
CA ILE A 82 -2.44 17.29 -7.58
C ILE A 82 -3.63 16.63 -6.89
N ASN A 83 -3.46 16.20 -5.61
CA ASN A 83 -4.54 15.60 -4.85
C ASN A 83 -5.71 16.58 -4.65
N PHE A 84 -5.41 17.83 -4.37
CA PHE A 84 -6.43 18.88 -4.19
C PHE A 84 -7.13 19.20 -5.51
N LEU A 85 -6.38 19.28 -6.62
CA LEU A 85 -6.98 19.50 -7.95
C LEU A 85 -7.92 18.37 -8.38
N ILE A 86 -7.65 17.14 -7.94
CA ILE A 86 -8.55 15.99 -8.15
C ILE A 86 -9.80 16.11 -7.25
N LEU A 87 -9.64 16.61 -6.02
CA LEU A 87 -10.70 16.66 -5.03
C LEU A 87 -11.62 17.88 -5.17
N GLN A 88 -11.14 19.02 -5.70
CA GLN A 88 -11.96 20.22 -5.91
C GLN A 88 -13.24 19.96 -6.74
N PRO A 89 -13.19 19.34 -7.91
CA PRO A 89 -14.39 19.02 -8.66
C PRO A 89 -15.34 18.11 -7.88
N LEU A 90 -14.82 17.14 -7.13
CA LEU A 90 -15.63 16.25 -6.31
C LEU A 90 -16.33 17.01 -5.18
N LYS A 91 -15.63 17.95 -4.51
CA LYS A 91 -16.24 18.83 -3.51
C LYS A 91 -17.38 19.63 -4.10
N PHE A 92 -17.15 20.27 -5.25
CA PHE A 92 -18.20 21.04 -5.93
C PHE A 92 -19.45 20.20 -6.21
N PHE A 93 -19.29 18.97 -6.69
CA PHE A 93 -20.42 18.05 -6.94
C PHE A 93 -21.14 17.67 -5.65
N VAL A 94 -20.40 17.38 -4.57
CA VAL A 94 -20.97 16.97 -3.28
C VAL A 94 -21.78 18.09 -2.64
N THR A 95 -21.24 19.30 -2.66
CA THR A 95 -21.87 20.47 -2.02
C THR A 95 -22.89 21.17 -2.91
N ALA A 96 -22.91 20.86 -4.22
CA ALA A 96 -23.62 21.65 -5.23
C ALA A 96 -23.30 23.15 -5.15
N GLY A 97 -22.03 23.48 -4.82
CA GLY A 97 -21.53 24.84 -4.67
C GLY A 97 -21.91 25.53 -3.34
N ARG A 98 -22.52 24.81 -2.39
CA ARG A 98 -22.81 25.37 -1.07
C ARG A 98 -21.56 25.36 -0.18
N ASP A 99 -21.43 26.38 0.63
CA ASP A 99 -20.41 26.40 1.68
C ASP A 99 -20.69 25.34 2.75
N VAL A 100 -19.66 24.73 3.26
CA VAL A 100 -19.69 23.78 4.37
C VAL A 100 -18.72 24.23 5.45
N LEU A 101 -19.10 24.02 6.71
CA LEU A 101 -18.35 24.54 7.86
C LEU A 101 -17.06 23.78 8.14
N ASP A 102 -17.09 22.45 7.92
CA ASP A 102 -15.97 21.57 8.19
C ASP A 102 -16.02 20.28 7.36
N ALA A 103 -15.00 19.42 7.51
CA ALA A 103 -14.90 18.15 6.83
C ALA A 103 -15.96 17.13 7.27
N PHE A 104 -16.50 17.24 8.49
CA PHE A 104 -17.54 16.35 9.01
C PHE A 104 -18.89 16.68 8.38
N GLU A 105 -19.22 17.96 8.25
CA GLU A 105 -20.41 18.41 7.52
C GLU A 105 -20.30 17.99 6.05
N LEU A 106 -19.13 18.20 5.41
CA LEU A 106 -18.87 17.77 4.06
C LEU A 106 -19.11 16.26 3.89
N ARG A 107 -18.60 15.44 4.80
CA ARG A 107 -18.83 13.99 4.80
C ARG A 107 -20.32 13.65 4.93
N SER A 108 -21.02 14.32 5.82
CA SER A 108 -22.46 14.10 6.04
C SER A 108 -23.29 14.52 4.83
N SER A 109 -22.88 15.60 4.15
CA SER A 109 -23.46 16.05 2.87
C SER A 109 -23.07 15.12 1.70
N GLY A 110 -21.97 14.41 1.85
CA GLY A 110 -21.36 13.58 0.83
C GLY A 110 -21.92 12.17 0.70
N VAL A 111 -23.10 11.87 1.22
CA VAL A 111 -23.73 10.52 1.13
C VAL A 111 -23.78 10.02 -0.32
N SER A 112 -24.12 10.90 -1.25
CA SER A 112 -24.13 10.58 -2.69
C SER A 112 -22.73 10.20 -3.21
N LEU A 113 -21.67 10.86 -2.71
CA LEU A 113 -20.29 10.52 -3.05
C LEU A 113 -19.87 9.17 -2.44
N LEU A 114 -20.26 8.90 -1.19
CA LEU A 114 -19.99 7.61 -0.56
C LEU A 114 -20.65 6.47 -1.32
N ILE A 115 -21.90 6.66 -1.79
CA ILE A 115 -22.58 5.69 -2.64
C ILE A 115 -21.83 5.51 -3.97
N ALA A 116 -21.30 6.59 -4.56
CA ALA A 116 -20.50 6.53 -5.78
C ALA A 116 -19.10 5.93 -5.58
N LEU A 117 -18.50 6.06 -4.39
CA LEU A 117 -17.22 5.45 -4.07
C LEU A 117 -17.26 3.92 -4.15
N ILE A 118 -18.38 3.28 -3.80
CA ILE A 118 -18.50 1.83 -3.84
C ILE A 118 -18.30 1.29 -5.27
N PRO A 119 -18.99 1.80 -6.32
CA PRO A 119 -18.73 1.39 -7.69
C PRO A 119 -17.30 1.69 -8.16
N VAL A 120 -16.73 2.85 -7.80
CA VAL A 120 -15.34 3.20 -8.13
C VAL A 120 -14.38 2.22 -7.47
N TYR A 121 -14.56 1.92 -6.20
CA TYR A 121 -13.79 0.94 -5.45
C TYR A 121 -13.80 -0.45 -6.11
N LEU A 122 -14.97 -0.90 -6.58
CA LEU A 122 -15.10 -2.16 -7.31
C LEU A 122 -14.46 -2.09 -8.70
N LEU A 123 -14.47 -0.93 -9.34
CA LEU A 123 -13.89 -0.71 -10.67
C LEU A 123 -12.37 -0.72 -10.64
N LEU A 124 -11.72 -0.15 -9.61
CA LEU A 124 -10.26 -0.01 -9.58
C LEU A 124 -9.49 -1.35 -9.67
N PRO A 125 -9.81 -2.39 -8.87
CA PRO A 125 -9.20 -3.71 -9.03
C PRO A 125 -9.51 -4.34 -10.39
N PHE A 126 -10.70 -4.11 -10.94
CA PHE A 126 -11.05 -4.58 -12.28
C PHE A 126 -10.14 -3.94 -13.34
N LEU A 127 -9.89 -2.63 -13.27
CA LEU A 127 -8.95 -1.94 -14.16
C LEU A 127 -7.55 -2.52 -14.06
N VAL A 128 -7.07 -2.81 -12.84
CA VAL A 128 -5.76 -3.46 -12.64
C VAL A 128 -5.72 -4.81 -13.35
N LEU A 129 -6.70 -5.67 -13.13
CA LEU A 129 -6.76 -7.01 -13.71
C LEU A 129 -6.97 -6.99 -15.24
N SER A 130 -7.46 -5.88 -15.80
CA SER A 130 -7.65 -5.67 -17.23
C SER A 130 -6.36 -5.24 -17.94
N THR A 131 -5.28 -4.90 -17.21
CA THR A 131 -4.04 -4.43 -17.80
C THR A 131 -3.27 -5.54 -18.55
N ARG A 132 -2.38 -5.13 -19.48
CA ARG A 132 -1.60 -6.05 -20.31
C ARG A 132 -0.84 -7.11 -19.52
N ILE A 133 -0.41 -6.79 -18.28
CA ILE A 133 0.38 -7.71 -17.46
C ILE A 133 -0.45 -8.91 -16.97
N TRP A 134 -1.79 -8.74 -16.87
CA TRP A 134 -2.74 -9.77 -16.45
C TRP A 134 -3.38 -10.56 -17.60
N ARG A 135 -3.24 -10.09 -18.86
CA ARG A 135 -3.82 -10.77 -20.04
C ARG A 135 -3.50 -12.27 -20.19
N PRO A 136 -2.32 -12.78 -19.72
CA PRO A 136 -2.03 -14.21 -19.81
C PRO A 136 -2.90 -15.10 -18.93
N PHE A 137 -3.65 -14.51 -17.98
CA PHE A 137 -4.48 -15.26 -17.02
C PHE A 137 -5.90 -15.43 -17.56
N SER A 138 -6.48 -16.63 -17.34
CA SER A 138 -7.87 -16.91 -17.71
C SER A 138 -8.87 -16.28 -16.74
N LEU A 139 -10.12 -16.14 -17.14
CA LEU A 139 -11.21 -15.70 -16.28
C LEU A 139 -11.34 -16.56 -15.01
N ALA A 140 -11.05 -17.85 -15.11
CA ALA A 140 -11.06 -18.76 -13.95
C ALA A 140 -10.04 -18.37 -12.87
N VAL A 141 -8.97 -17.62 -13.22
CA VAL A 141 -8.02 -17.03 -12.26
C VAL A 141 -8.43 -15.61 -11.89
N LEU A 142 -8.85 -14.81 -12.88
CA LEU A 142 -9.14 -13.40 -12.67
C LEU A 142 -10.34 -13.17 -11.74
N VAL A 143 -11.41 -13.96 -11.89
CA VAL A 143 -12.64 -13.80 -11.08
C VAL A 143 -12.38 -14.05 -9.59
N PRO A 144 -11.81 -15.20 -9.14
CA PRO A 144 -11.54 -15.41 -7.73
C PRO A 144 -10.46 -14.47 -7.19
N THR A 145 -9.49 -14.05 -8.01
CA THR A 145 -8.52 -13.01 -7.63
C THR A 145 -9.22 -11.68 -7.36
N TYR A 146 -10.11 -11.25 -8.26
CA TYR A 146 -10.88 -10.03 -8.08
C TYR A 146 -11.70 -10.07 -6.79
N LEU A 147 -12.44 -11.15 -6.57
CA LEU A 147 -13.25 -11.33 -5.34
C LEU A 147 -12.37 -11.34 -4.09
N SER A 148 -11.23 -12.05 -4.13
CA SER A 148 -10.28 -12.08 -3.02
C SER A 148 -9.75 -10.68 -2.68
N VAL A 149 -9.50 -9.85 -3.70
CA VAL A 149 -8.98 -8.50 -3.53
C VAL A 149 -10.01 -7.56 -2.95
N VAL A 150 -11.21 -7.50 -3.54
CA VAL A 150 -12.25 -6.55 -3.11
C VAL A 150 -12.80 -6.86 -1.72
N THR A 151 -12.66 -8.07 -1.23
CA THR A 151 -13.11 -8.46 0.11
C THR A 151 -11.97 -8.55 1.13
N ALA A 152 -10.72 -8.30 0.72
CA ALA A 152 -9.57 -8.39 1.61
C ALA A 152 -9.48 -7.24 2.62
N ALA A 153 -9.04 -7.54 3.84
CA ALA A 153 -8.90 -6.57 4.90
C ALA A 153 -8.06 -5.32 4.51
N PRO A 154 -6.88 -5.42 3.85
CA PRO A 154 -6.13 -4.24 3.44
C PRO A 154 -6.88 -3.34 2.46
N MET A 155 -7.68 -3.93 1.56
CA MET A 155 -8.46 -3.19 0.59
C MET A 155 -9.65 -2.48 1.25
N LEU A 156 -10.38 -3.18 2.11
CA LEU A 156 -11.49 -2.61 2.87
C LEU A 156 -11.01 -1.52 3.82
N PHE A 157 -9.83 -1.68 4.43
CA PHE A 157 -9.23 -0.66 5.27
C PHE A 157 -8.87 0.61 4.46
N ALA A 158 -8.30 0.46 3.26
CA ALA A 158 -8.04 1.60 2.37
C ALA A 158 -9.33 2.35 1.98
N VAL A 159 -10.44 1.61 1.79
CA VAL A 159 -11.76 2.19 1.49
C VAL A 159 -12.34 2.88 2.73
N GLU A 160 -12.28 2.24 3.89
CA GLU A 160 -12.75 2.82 5.16
C GLU A 160 -12.04 4.14 5.48
N ARG A 161 -10.76 4.24 5.15
CA ARG A 161 -10.01 5.51 5.25
C ARG A 161 -10.37 6.51 4.15
N GLY A 162 -10.92 6.09 3.00
CA GLY A 162 -11.05 6.91 1.79
C GLY A 162 -9.68 7.28 1.19
N ASN A 163 -8.67 6.42 1.37
CA ASN A 163 -7.28 6.80 1.11
C ASN A 163 -6.95 6.84 -0.39
N VAL A 164 -6.24 7.88 -0.80
CA VAL A 164 -5.81 8.12 -2.19
C VAL A 164 -4.90 7.01 -2.75
N ILE A 165 -4.39 6.12 -1.90
CA ILE A 165 -3.64 4.92 -2.31
C ILE A 165 -4.43 4.06 -3.30
N LEU A 166 -5.77 4.09 -3.22
CA LEU A 166 -6.63 3.37 -4.16
C LEU A 166 -6.40 3.82 -5.60
N LEU A 167 -6.15 5.11 -5.83
CA LEU A 167 -5.82 5.65 -7.16
C LEU A 167 -4.42 5.23 -7.62
N CYS A 168 -3.52 4.93 -6.69
CA CYS A 168 -2.17 4.47 -7.03
C CYS A 168 -2.18 3.06 -7.67
N LEU A 169 -3.21 2.23 -7.41
CA LEU A 169 -3.31 0.88 -7.94
C LEU A 169 -3.31 0.81 -9.47
N PRO A 170 -4.29 1.43 -10.18
CA PRO A 170 -4.32 1.39 -11.65
C PRO A 170 -3.13 2.12 -12.26
N VAL A 171 -2.63 3.21 -11.64
CA VAL A 171 -1.45 3.92 -12.11
C VAL A 171 -0.20 3.03 -12.03
N LEU A 172 -0.01 2.29 -10.93
CA LEU A 172 1.09 1.33 -10.80
C LEU A 172 0.96 0.17 -11.81
N ALA A 173 -0.26 -0.38 -11.98
CA ALA A 173 -0.50 -1.42 -12.98
C ALA A 173 -0.20 -0.93 -14.40
N PHE A 174 -0.52 0.33 -14.70
CA PHE A 174 -0.15 0.99 -15.94
C PHE A 174 1.38 1.13 -16.08
N CYS A 175 2.10 1.58 -15.04
CA CYS A 175 3.57 1.65 -15.04
C CYS A 175 4.22 0.31 -15.39
N LEU A 176 3.71 -0.78 -14.84
CA LEU A 176 4.22 -2.14 -15.07
C LEU A 176 3.92 -2.65 -16.49
N SER A 177 2.91 -2.09 -17.15
CA SER A 177 2.46 -2.46 -18.50
C SER A 177 2.99 -1.53 -19.58
N ALA A 178 3.30 -0.28 -19.25
CA ALA A 178 3.78 0.77 -20.14
C ALA A 178 5.31 0.70 -20.34
N GLU A 179 5.79 1.32 -21.40
CA GLU A 179 7.21 1.41 -21.73
C GLU A 179 7.64 2.85 -21.97
N GLY A 180 8.95 3.12 -21.85
CA GLY A 180 9.54 4.42 -22.16
C GLY A 180 8.97 5.57 -21.33
N ALA A 181 8.76 6.72 -21.95
CA ALA A 181 8.33 7.95 -21.31
C ALA A 181 6.99 7.85 -20.58
N LEU A 182 6.04 7.06 -21.09
CA LEU A 182 4.72 6.88 -20.46
C LEU A 182 4.84 6.24 -19.06
N CYS A 183 5.75 5.27 -18.91
CA CYS A 183 6.03 4.69 -17.59
C CYS A 183 6.62 5.76 -16.64
N CYS A 184 7.56 6.57 -17.12
CA CYS A 184 8.18 7.61 -16.30
C CYS A 184 7.17 8.69 -15.86
N VAL A 185 6.28 9.11 -16.75
CA VAL A 185 5.19 10.05 -16.43
C VAL A 185 4.24 9.45 -15.39
N ALA A 186 3.87 8.17 -15.55
CA ALA A 186 3.00 7.49 -14.58
C ALA A 186 3.67 7.36 -13.20
N ILE A 187 4.99 7.10 -13.14
CA ILE A 187 5.74 7.11 -11.88
C ILE A 187 5.78 8.54 -11.29
N GLY A 188 5.98 9.56 -12.13
CA GLY A 188 5.90 10.96 -11.71
C GLY A 188 4.55 11.30 -11.10
N LEU A 189 3.45 10.78 -11.65
CA LEU A 189 2.11 10.91 -11.09
C LEU A 189 1.98 10.15 -9.75
N LEU A 190 2.50 8.91 -9.64
CA LEU A 190 2.52 8.18 -8.38
C LEU A 190 3.22 8.96 -7.27
N ILE A 191 4.37 9.58 -7.55
CA ILE A 191 5.11 10.42 -6.59
C ILE A 191 4.24 11.60 -6.12
N ASN A 192 3.48 12.19 -7.02
CA ASN A 192 2.58 13.30 -6.71
C ASN A 192 1.25 12.86 -6.09
N LEU A 193 0.86 11.59 -6.17
CA LEU A 193 -0.24 11.04 -5.38
C LEU A 193 0.24 10.69 -3.96
N LYS A 194 1.40 10.03 -3.85
CA LYS A 194 2.01 9.61 -2.58
C LYS A 194 3.54 9.76 -2.67
N PRO A 195 4.16 10.69 -1.91
CA PRO A 195 5.59 11.04 -2.02
C PRO A 195 6.57 9.88 -1.83
N TYR A 196 6.20 8.84 -1.09
CA TYR A 196 7.09 7.71 -0.85
C TYR A 196 7.43 6.91 -2.13
N PHE A 197 6.67 7.08 -3.23
CA PHE A 197 7.05 6.54 -4.54
C PHE A 197 8.33 7.15 -5.13
N ALA A 198 8.87 8.23 -4.52
CA ALA A 198 10.19 8.76 -4.87
C ALA A 198 11.33 7.71 -4.69
N VAL A 199 11.10 6.65 -3.94
CA VAL A 199 11.96 5.46 -3.89
C VAL A 199 12.29 4.93 -5.30
N PHE A 200 11.39 5.06 -6.27
CA PHE A 200 11.68 4.63 -7.64
C PHE A 200 12.80 5.45 -8.31
N ILE A 201 12.93 6.74 -8.00
CA ILE A 201 14.05 7.55 -8.49
C ILE A 201 15.36 6.99 -7.97
N VAL A 202 15.44 6.73 -6.65
CA VAL A 202 16.62 6.14 -6.01
C VAL A 202 16.91 4.75 -6.60
N ALA A 203 15.90 3.92 -6.78
CA ALA A 203 16.04 2.58 -7.35
C ALA A 203 16.58 2.61 -8.79
N PHE A 204 16.12 3.54 -9.63
CA PHE A 204 16.64 3.72 -10.98
C PHE A 204 18.07 4.25 -10.99
N LEU A 205 18.40 5.23 -10.13
CA LEU A 205 19.76 5.75 -9.99
C LEU A 205 20.75 4.63 -9.62
N LEU A 206 20.43 3.85 -8.60
CA LEU A 206 21.27 2.73 -8.13
C LEU A 206 21.40 1.66 -9.22
N SER A 207 20.34 1.37 -9.96
CA SER A 207 20.35 0.43 -11.09
C SER A 207 21.02 1.00 -12.36
N ARG A 208 21.64 2.18 -12.28
CA ARG A 208 22.29 2.90 -13.40
C ARG A 208 21.37 3.21 -14.58
N ARG A 209 20.09 3.30 -14.34
CA ARG A 209 19.06 3.70 -15.32
C ARG A 209 18.87 5.23 -15.27
N TRP A 210 19.94 5.95 -15.53
CA TRP A 210 20.03 7.41 -15.37
C TRP A 210 18.96 8.16 -16.16
N ALA A 211 18.69 7.72 -17.40
CA ALA A 211 17.66 8.32 -18.23
C ALA A 211 16.27 8.17 -17.60
N ASP A 212 15.91 6.97 -17.14
CA ASP A 212 14.62 6.74 -16.48
C ASP A 212 14.51 7.58 -15.20
N ALA A 213 15.58 7.63 -14.37
CA ALA A 213 15.61 8.46 -13.17
C ALA A 213 15.40 9.95 -13.49
N LEU A 214 16.11 10.47 -14.52
CA LEU A 214 15.96 11.86 -14.96
C LEU A 214 14.55 12.15 -15.45
N PHE A 215 14.00 11.30 -16.34
CA PHE A 215 12.65 11.49 -16.86
C PHE A 215 11.59 11.41 -15.77
N VAL A 216 11.71 10.51 -14.81
CA VAL A 216 10.79 10.43 -13.65
C VAL A 216 10.88 11.69 -12.80
N THR A 217 12.11 12.17 -12.52
CA THR A 217 12.32 13.40 -11.74
C THR A 217 11.72 14.61 -12.43
N LEU A 218 11.96 14.76 -13.75
CA LEU A 218 11.39 15.86 -14.53
C LEU A 218 9.86 15.77 -14.59
N ALA A 219 9.30 14.58 -14.80
CA ALA A 219 7.85 14.39 -14.82
C ALA A 219 7.23 14.68 -13.44
N ALA A 220 7.83 14.19 -12.36
CA ALA A 220 7.36 14.46 -11.01
C ALA A 220 7.43 15.96 -10.69
N GLY A 221 8.53 16.62 -11.02
CA GLY A 221 8.70 18.05 -10.84
C GLY A 221 7.70 18.88 -11.67
N ALA A 222 7.49 18.52 -12.94
CA ALA A 222 6.53 19.20 -13.80
C ALA A 222 5.08 19.06 -13.30
N ILE A 223 4.70 17.85 -12.83
CA ILE A 223 3.37 17.63 -12.25
C ILE A 223 3.23 18.41 -10.93
N TYR A 224 4.27 18.40 -10.07
CA TYR A 224 4.27 19.12 -8.79
C TYR A 224 4.11 20.63 -9.00
N VAL A 225 5.00 21.22 -9.81
CA VAL A 225 4.98 22.66 -10.06
C VAL A 225 3.71 23.08 -10.82
N GLY A 226 3.35 22.34 -11.87
CA GLY A 226 2.15 22.65 -12.65
C GLY A 226 0.88 22.58 -11.83
N SER A 227 0.70 21.52 -11.02
CA SER A 227 -0.46 21.42 -10.13
C SER A 227 -0.41 22.43 -8.99
N GLY A 228 0.78 22.76 -8.47
CA GLY A 228 0.96 23.76 -7.43
C GLY A 228 0.59 25.15 -7.90
N MET A 229 1.04 25.56 -9.10
CA MET A 229 0.69 26.86 -9.70
C MET A 229 -0.81 26.99 -9.99
N LEU A 230 -1.49 25.89 -10.26
CA LEU A 230 -2.95 25.89 -10.49
C LEU A 230 -3.74 25.90 -9.17
N LEU A 231 -3.17 25.39 -8.09
CA LEU A 231 -3.84 25.28 -6.79
C LEU A 231 -3.70 26.59 -6.00
N ASP A 232 -2.47 26.97 -5.64
CA ASP A 232 -2.20 28.07 -4.73
C ASP A 232 -0.70 28.38 -4.63
N ALA A 233 -0.38 29.65 -4.34
CA ALA A 233 1.00 30.13 -4.15
C ALA A 233 1.72 29.53 -2.94
N SER A 234 1.00 28.92 -1.99
CA SER A 234 1.59 28.29 -0.78
C SER A 234 2.19 26.90 -1.02
N PHE A 235 2.04 26.31 -2.21
CA PHE A 235 2.49 24.94 -2.48
C PHE A 235 3.97 24.63 -2.17
N PRO A 236 4.94 25.57 -2.18
CA PRO A 236 6.31 25.26 -1.78
C PRO A 236 6.46 24.81 -0.32
N TRP A 237 5.53 25.21 0.56
CA TRP A 237 5.53 24.80 1.97
C TRP A 237 5.27 23.31 2.17
N PHE A 238 4.69 22.63 1.18
CA PHE A 238 4.43 21.19 1.21
C PHE A 238 5.65 20.36 1.67
N VAL A 239 6.84 20.66 1.12
CA VAL A 239 8.05 19.89 1.45
C VAL A 239 8.43 20.05 2.92
N GLY A 240 8.33 21.27 3.46
CA GLY A 240 8.53 21.52 4.89
C GLY A 240 7.54 20.77 5.78
N ASN A 241 6.27 20.79 5.41
CA ASN A 241 5.22 20.06 6.12
C ASN A 241 5.47 18.53 6.10
N LEU A 242 5.84 17.99 4.94
CA LEU A 242 6.14 16.57 4.80
C LEU A 242 7.33 16.13 5.66
N LEU A 243 8.39 16.94 5.71
CA LEU A 243 9.55 16.68 6.56
C LEU A 243 9.17 16.75 8.06
N SER A 244 8.44 17.77 8.48
CA SER A 244 7.96 17.91 9.85
C SER A 244 7.05 16.74 10.26
N PHE A 245 6.15 16.31 9.37
CA PHE A 245 5.29 15.15 9.58
C PHE A 245 6.11 13.87 9.76
N SER A 246 7.13 13.67 8.94
CA SER A 246 7.97 12.46 9.00
C SER A 246 8.83 12.37 10.28
N GLN A 247 9.06 13.48 10.96
CA GLN A 247 9.84 13.57 12.19
C GLN A 247 8.99 13.49 13.46
N ASN A 248 7.67 13.56 13.35
CA ASN A 248 6.78 13.61 14.50
C ASN A 248 6.29 12.22 14.89
N ASP A 249 6.97 11.56 15.82
CA ASP A 249 6.63 10.23 16.31
C ASP A 249 5.34 10.15 17.15
N GLN A 250 4.74 11.30 17.48
CA GLN A 250 3.58 11.37 18.39
C GLN A 250 2.25 11.60 17.65
N LEU A 251 2.23 11.62 16.32
CA LEU A 251 1.03 11.91 15.52
C LEU A 251 -0.08 10.89 15.67
N PHE A 252 0.26 9.64 15.94
CA PHE A 252 -0.71 8.56 16.06
C PHE A 252 -0.57 7.82 17.39
N SER A 253 -1.69 7.39 17.93
CA SER A 253 -1.68 6.52 19.09
C SER A 253 -1.10 5.14 18.76
N VAL A 254 -0.59 4.43 19.77
CA VAL A 254 -0.11 3.04 19.64
C VAL A 254 -1.15 2.14 18.96
N ARG A 255 -2.44 2.37 19.24
CA ARG A 255 -3.55 1.59 18.70
C ARG A 255 -3.73 1.82 17.20
N GLU A 256 -3.67 3.08 16.76
CA GLU A 256 -3.74 3.44 15.34
C GLU A 256 -2.56 2.86 14.57
N MET A 257 -1.35 2.93 15.12
CA MET A 257 -0.16 2.31 14.53
C MET A 257 -0.30 0.79 14.37
N LEU A 258 -0.94 0.12 15.32
CA LEU A 258 -1.11 -1.34 15.34
C LEU A 258 -2.42 -1.81 14.72
N SER A 259 -3.30 -0.93 14.26
CA SER A 259 -4.56 -1.34 13.61
C SER A 259 -4.30 -2.10 12.31
N MET A 260 -3.53 -1.54 11.39
CA MET A 260 -3.15 -2.20 10.14
C MET A 260 -1.72 -1.83 9.76
N PRO A 261 -0.68 -2.36 10.42
CA PRO A 261 0.69 -2.03 10.08
C PRO A 261 1.16 -2.77 8.82
N SER A 262 1.97 -2.12 8.00
CA SER A 262 2.71 -2.76 6.90
C SER A 262 4.17 -3.03 7.26
N SER A 263 4.77 -2.18 8.10
CA SER A 263 6.17 -2.23 8.50
C SER A 263 6.30 -2.66 9.96
N VAL A 264 7.39 -3.35 10.25
CA VAL A 264 7.80 -3.69 11.63
C VAL A 264 8.12 -2.46 12.48
N SER A 265 8.30 -1.29 11.87
CA SER A 265 8.47 -0.01 12.58
C SER A 265 7.26 0.37 13.44
N ALA A 266 6.05 -0.05 13.06
CA ALA A 266 4.87 0.16 13.88
C ALA A 266 4.98 -0.56 15.23
N PHE A 267 5.52 -1.78 15.22
CA PHE A 267 5.82 -2.51 16.46
C PHE A 267 6.91 -1.84 17.28
N ALA A 268 8.01 -1.44 16.63
CA ALA A 268 9.10 -0.75 17.29
C ALA A 268 8.62 0.54 17.98
N ALA A 269 7.81 1.34 17.28
CA ALA A 269 7.22 2.55 17.85
C ALA A 269 6.28 2.24 19.02
N ALA A 270 5.42 1.22 18.86
CA ALA A 270 4.52 0.77 19.93
C ALA A 270 5.29 0.28 21.17
N LEU A 271 6.36 -0.48 20.98
CA LEU A 271 7.23 -0.97 22.06
C LEU A 271 7.92 0.17 22.80
N ARG A 272 8.48 1.18 22.09
CA ARG A 272 9.08 2.36 22.70
C ARG A 272 8.05 3.17 23.52
N THR A 273 6.86 3.34 22.98
CA THR A 273 5.78 4.03 23.68
C THR A 273 5.36 3.27 24.95
N TYR A 274 5.23 1.93 24.85
CA TYR A 274 4.96 1.08 26.03
C TYR A 274 6.05 1.20 27.10
N ALA A 275 7.32 1.13 26.70
CA ALA A 275 8.45 1.28 27.63
C ALA A 275 8.44 2.65 28.34
N ALA A 276 8.14 3.74 27.59
CA ALA A 276 8.06 5.07 28.15
C ALA A 276 6.90 5.21 29.17
N GLN A 277 5.77 4.57 28.93
CA GLN A 277 4.58 4.62 29.80
C GLN A 277 4.72 3.70 31.02
N SER A 278 5.44 2.59 30.93
CA SER A 278 5.61 1.58 31.98
C SER A 278 6.87 1.75 32.84
N GLY A 279 7.66 2.80 32.59
CA GLY A 279 8.90 3.03 33.34
C GLY A 279 10.00 2.00 33.05
N GLY A 280 10.06 1.46 31.83
CA GLY A 280 11.07 0.49 31.40
C GLY A 280 10.55 -0.96 31.38
N GLY A 281 9.37 -1.19 30.81
CA GLY A 281 8.74 -2.51 30.78
C GLY A 281 9.51 -3.59 29.99
N ALA A 282 9.64 -4.78 30.60
CA ALA A 282 10.17 -5.96 29.93
C ALA A 282 9.05 -6.71 29.19
N ILE A 283 9.31 -7.19 27.97
CA ILE A 283 8.45 -8.06 27.19
C ILE A 283 9.14 -9.41 27.04
N LEU A 284 8.52 -10.47 27.51
CA LEU A 284 9.09 -11.82 27.49
C LEU A 284 10.50 -11.89 28.11
N GLY A 285 10.79 -11.05 29.13
CA GLY A 285 12.09 -10.99 29.79
C GLY A 285 13.15 -10.13 29.08
N PHE A 286 12.81 -9.50 27.95
CA PHE A 286 13.69 -8.59 27.23
C PHE A 286 13.24 -7.12 27.41
N ASP A 287 14.20 -6.21 27.44
CA ASP A 287 13.90 -4.78 27.41
C ASP A 287 13.18 -4.40 26.14
N ALA A 288 11.99 -3.76 26.27
CA ALA A 288 11.15 -3.42 25.14
C ALA A 288 11.83 -2.45 24.16
N VAL A 289 12.71 -1.55 24.65
CA VAL A 289 13.46 -0.62 23.81
C VAL A 289 14.52 -1.39 23.00
N VAL A 290 15.23 -2.32 23.63
CA VAL A 290 16.24 -3.16 22.93
C VAL A 290 15.59 -4.00 21.84
N VAL A 291 14.40 -4.56 22.09
CA VAL A 291 13.65 -5.30 21.08
C VAL A 291 13.24 -4.38 19.94
N ALA A 292 12.71 -3.18 20.24
CA ALA A 292 12.31 -2.19 19.25
C ALA A 292 13.50 -1.77 18.36
N ASP A 293 14.63 -1.47 18.94
CA ASP A 293 15.84 -1.06 18.21
C ASP A 293 16.39 -2.20 17.34
N THR A 294 16.37 -3.42 17.86
CA THR A 294 16.79 -4.61 17.11
C THR A 294 15.93 -4.81 15.85
N VAL A 295 14.62 -4.72 16.00
CA VAL A 295 13.68 -4.86 14.87
C VAL A 295 13.88 -3.76 13.83
N GLU A 296 14.12 -2.52 14.26
CA GLU A 296 14.43 -1.40 13.37
C GLU A 296 15.78 -1.62 12.63
N ILE A 297 16.81 -2.09 13.30
CA ILE A 297 18.09 -2.41 12.68
C ILE A 297 17.91 -3.49 11.61
N ILE A 298 17.19 -4.55 11.90
CA ILE A 298 16.92 -5.64 10.94
C ILE A 298 16.19 -5.08 9.71
N LYS A 299 15.18 -4.25 9.89
CA LYS A 299 14.45 -3.61 8.80
C LYS A 299 15.37 -2.76 7.92
N TRP A 300 16.16 -1.86 8.53
CA TRP A 300 17.05 -1.00 7.78
C TRP A 300 18.14 -1.78 7.07
N PHE A 301 18.67 -2.83 7.70
CA PHE A 301 19.61 -3.74 7.06
C PHE A 301 19.00 -4.40 5.81
N ALA A 302 17.76 -4.87 5.89
CA ALA A 302 17.06 -5.45 4.75
C ALA A 302 16.84 -4.43 3.62
N ILE A 303 16.44 -3.17 3.94
CA ILE A 303 16.25 -2.10 2.96
C ILE A 303 17.60 -1.72 2.29
N LEU A 304 18.65 -1.55 3.08
CA LEU A 304 19.98 -1.25 2.58
C LEU A 304 20.53 -2.39 1.71
N THR A 305 20.27 -3.65 2.09
CA THR A 305 20.60 -4.81 1.27
C THR A 305 19.89 -4.79 -0.08
N ALA A 306 18.59 -4.45 -0.10
CA ALA A 306 17.83 -4.31 -1.34
C ALA A 306 18.40 -3.22 -2.25
N PHE A 307 18.75 -2.06 -1.69
CA PHE A 307 19.41 -1.00 -2.44
C PHE A 307 20.83 -1.42 -2.90
N GLY A 308 21.57 -2.13 -2.07
CA GLY A 308 22.87 -2.70 -2.42
C GLY A 308 22.77 -3.67 -3.60
N VAL A 309 21.74 -4.52 -3.63
CA VAL A 309 21.46 -5.42 -4.76
C VAL A 309 21.17 -4.61 -6.03
N LEU A 310 20.35 -3.57 -5.98
CA LEU A 310 20.06 -2.70 -7.12
C LEU A 310 21.34 -1.99 -7.63
N ALA A 311 22.21 -1.55 -6.74
CA ALA A 311 23.46 -0.88 -7.10
C ALA A 311 24.50 -1.83 -7.73
N TYR A 312 24.56 -3.06 -7.24
CA TYR A 312 25.53 -4.07 -7.66
C TYR A 312 25.08 -4.85 -8.90
N ALA A 313 23.82 -5.29 -8.94
CA ALA A 313 23.26 -6.09 -10.01
C ALA A 313 23.01 -5.25 -11.27
N ARG A 314 23.83 -5.48 -12.29
CA ARG A 314 23.66 -4.84 -13.60
C ARG A 314 22.50 -5.48 -14.35
N ASN A 315 21.79 -4.68 -15.17
CA ASN A 315 20.72 -5.16 -16.05
C ASN A 315 19.51 -5.76 -15.34
N VAL A 316 19.21 -5.32 -14.10
CA VAL A 316 17.96 -5.70 -13.43
C VAL A 316 16.77 -5.26 -14.29
N PRO A 317 15.82 -6.15 -14.64
CA PRO A 317 14.64 -5.79 -15.39
C PRO A 317 13.85 -4.69 -14.68
N ARG A 318 13.33 -3.70 -15.42
CA ARG A 318 12.58 -2.57 -14.87
C ARG A 318 11.46 -3.01 -13.94
N ASN A 319 10.68 -4.02 -14.33
CA ASN A 319 9.57 -4.52 -13.53
C ASN A 319 10.03 -5.12 -12.18
N THR A 320 11.25 -5.69 -12.13
CA THR A 320 11.86 -6.17 -10.88
C THR A 320 12.27 -5.00 -10.00
N ILE A 321 12.82 -3.91 -10.60
CA ILE A 321 13.15 -2.67 -9.87
C ILE A 321 11.88 -2.07 -9.26
N LEU A 322 10.79 -1.99 -10.03
CA LEU A 322 9.51 -1.48 -9.54
C LEU A 322 8.92 -2.38 -8.45
N ALA A 323 9.02 -3.70 -8.60
CA ALA A 323 8.56 -4.65 -7.58
C ALA A 323 9.35 -4.48 -6.26
N LEU A 324 10.69 -4.42 -6.33
CA LEU A 324 11.53 -4.13 -5.16
C LEU A 324 11.18 -2.77 -4.53
N GLY A 325 11.00 -1.74 -5.36
CA GLY A 325 10.62 -0.41 -4.88
C GLY A 325 9.31 -0.42 -4.10
N VAL A 326 8.27 -1.12 -4.58
CA VAL A 326 6.99 -1.25 -3.86
C VAL A 326 7.16 -1.96 -2.52
N VAL A 327 7.95 -3.05 -2.49
CA VAL A 327 8.19 -3.79 -1.24
C VAL A 327 9.02 -2.95 -0.26
N ILE A 328 10.00 -2.16 -0.76
CA ILE A 328 10.74 -1.18 0.06
C ILE A 328 9.76 -0.15 0.64
N ILE A 329 8.90 0.46 -0.18
CA ILE A 329 7.89 1.45 0.26
C ILE A 329 7.06 0.90 1.42
N SER A 330 6.56 -0.31 1.30
CA SER A 330 5.74 -0.93 2.34
C SER A 330 6.49 -1.20 3.66
N ASN A 331 7.83 -1.16 3.64
CA ASN A 331 8.68 -1.34 4.81
C ASN A 331 9.34 -0.03 5.32
N LEU A 332 9.14 1.13 4.65
CA LEU A 332 9.89 2.35 4.93
C LEU A 332 9.64 2.93 6.31
N GLY A 333 8.42 2.91 6.82
CA GLY A 333 8.17 3.58 8.07
C GLY A 333 6.85 3.25 8.73
N THR A 334 6.65 3.81 9.89
CA THR A 334 5.44 3.70 10.74
C THR A 334 4.21 4.23 10.04
N TRP A 335 4.40 5.30 9.27
CA TRP A 335 3.32 6.09 8.64
C TRP A 335 2.84 5.52 7.29
N VAL A 336 3.53 4.52 6.77
CA VAL A 336 3.05 3.78 5.60
C VAL A 336 2.07 2.73 6.11
N GLY A 337 0.78 3.04 6.07
CA GLY A 337 -0.27 2.16 6.58
C GLY A 337 -0.35 0.82 5.84
N GLY A 338 -0.91 -0.18 6.50
CA GLY A 338 -1.04 -1.54 5.97
C GLY A 338 -1.87 -1.66 4.70
N TYR A 339 -2.65 -0.63 4.36
CA TYR A 339 -3.27 -0.53 3.04
C TYR A 339 -2.24 -0.47 1.89
N SER A 340 -0.96 -0.15 2.14
CA SER A 340 0.09 -0.22 1.11
C SER A 340 0.28 -1.62 0.54
N VAL A 341 -0.08 -2.66 1.27
CA VAL A 341 -0.08 -4.06 0.83
C VAL A 341 -0.94 -4.26 -0.43
N ILE A 342 -1.99 -3.44 -0.66
CA ILE A 342 -2.78 -3.52 -1.90
C ILE A 342 -1.93 -3.25 -3.16
N LEU A 343 -0.83 -2.50 -3.05
CA LEU A 343 0.10 -2.24 -4.14
C LEU A 343 0.81 -3.51 -4.65
N TYR A 344 0.70 -4.63 -3.94
CA TYR A 344 1.20 -5.93 -4.41
C TYR A 344 0.30 -6.58 -5.46
N ILE A 345 -0.97 -6.18 -5.58
CA ILE A 345 -1.90 -6.72 -6.57
C ILE A 345 -1.35 -6.60 -7.99
N PRO A 346 -0.90 -5.41 -8.45
CA PRO A 346 -0.28 -5.28 -9.77
C PRO A 346 1.03 -6.09 -9.94
N LEU A 347 1.72 -6.43 -8.83
CA LEU A 347 2.98 -7.17 -8.88
C LEU A 347 2.81 -8.68 -9.01
N VAL A 348 1.63 -9.23 -8.69
CA VAL A 348 1.37 -10.68 -8.71
C VAL A 348 1.89 -11.35 -10.00
N PRO A 349 1.58 -10.85 -11.23
CA PRO A 349 2.06 -11.46 -12.45
C PRO A 349 3.59 -11.46 -12.59
N ILE A 350 4.29 -10.51 -11.98
CA ILE A 350 5.75 -10.44 -11.99
C ILE A 350 6.33 -11.44 -11.00
N LEU A 351 5.81 -11.47 -9.78
CA LEU A 351 6.26 -12.37 -8.72
C LEU A 351 6.05 -13.84 -9.09
N LEU A 352 4.94 -14.16 -9.78
CA LEU A 352 4.67 -15.51 -10.28
C LEU A 352 5.59 -15.96 -11.43
N ARG A 353 6.35 -15.05 -12.04
CA ARG A 353 7.39 -15.36 -13.04
C ARG A 353 8.77 -15.54 -12.43
N MET A 354 8.91 -15.33 -11.13
CA MET A 354 10.16 -15.50 -10.40
C MET A 354 10.44 -16.98 -10.09
N ASN A 355 11.68 -17.31 -9.75
CA ASN A 355 12.07 -18.71 -9.48
C ASN A 355 11.36 -19.25 -8.23
N ARG A 356 11.12 -18.37 -7.24
CA ARG A 356 10.43 -18.69 -5.97
C ARG A 356 8.95 -18.32 -5.98
N ALA A 357 8.29 -18.44 -7.14
CA ALA A 357 6.88 -18.09 -7.34
C ALA A 357 5.94 -18.64 -6.24
N TYR A 358 6.21 -19.87 -5.76
CA TYR A 358 5.41 -20.49 -4.70
C TYR A 358 5.54 -19.73 -3.37
N LEU A 359 6.76 -19.31 -3.00
CA LEU A 359 7.00 -18.53 -1.77
C LEU A 359 6.25 -17.19 -1.83
N TYR A 360 6.36 -16.48 -2.96
CA TYR A 360 5.65 -15.22 -3.16
C TYR A 360 4.14 -15.38 -3.12
N LEU A 361 3.64 -16.47 -3.71
CA LEU A 361 2.22 -16.77 -3.69
C LEU A 361 1.71 -17.00 -2.26
N VAL A 362 2.40 -17.81 -1.48
CA VAL A 362 2.05 -18.07 -0.07
C VAL A 362 2.08 -16.77 0.73
N ALA A 363 3.13 -15.96 0.58
CA ALA A 363 3.24 -14.68 1.26
C ALA A 363 2.10 -13.73 0.89
N LEU A 364 1.76 -13.61 -0.40
CA LEU A 364 0.64 -12.80 -0.86
C LEU A 364 -0.69 -13.30 -0.30
N VAL A 365 -0.95 -14.61 -0.31
CA VAL A 365 -2.16 -15.18 0.27
C VAL A 365 -2.27 -14.78 1.74
N VAL A 366 -1.20 -14.95 2.52
CA VAL A 366 -1.22 -14.60 3.95
C VAL A 366 -1.44 -13.11 4.17
N LEU A 367 -0.84 -12.23 3.35
CA LEU A 367 -1.04 -10.78 3.45
C LEU A 367 -2.51 -10.36 3.20
N PHE A 368 -3.24 -11.11 2.38
CA PHE A 368 -4.64 -10.82 2.02
C PHE A 368 -5.66 -11.64 2.81
N LEU A 369 -5.22 -12.60 3.65
CA LEU A 369 -6.11 -13.31 4.58
C LEU A 369 -6.64 -12.36 5.68
N PRO A 370 -7.86 -12.60 6.19
CA PRO A 370 -8.46 -11.80 7.25
C PRO A 370 -7.92 -12.20 8.63
N LEU A 371 -6.61 -12.14 8.80
CA LEU A 371 -5.92 -12.55 10.03
C LEU A 371 -6.30 -11.69 11.25
N ASP A 372 -6.90 -10.54 11.03
CA ASP A 372 -7.36 -9.66 12.10
C ASP A 372 -8.61 -10.21 12.81
N ALA A 373 -9.31 -11.19 12.21
CA ALA A 373 -10.38 -11.92 12.87
C ALA A 373 -9.87 -12.74 14.10
N VAL A 374 -8.57 -13.04 14.12
CA VAL A 374 -7.93 -13.74 15.25
C VAL A 374 -7.38 -12.70 16.21
N GLY A 375 -8.10 -12.42 17.29
CA GLY A 375 -7.67 -11.50 18.33
C GLY A 375 -6.60 -12.12 19.23
N LEU A 376 -5.52 -11.38 19.47
CA LEU A 376 -4.44 -11.75 20.40
C LEU A 376 -4.62 -11.10 21.77
N VAL A 377 -5.00 -9.83 21.79
CA VAL A 377 -5.19 -9.04 23.01
C VAL A 377 -6.42 -8.16 22.79
N ALA A 378 -7.26 -8.04 23.82
CA ALA A 378 -8.37 -7.11 23.81
C ALA A 378 -8.27 -6.15 25.00
N GLN A 379 -8.59 -4.88 24.77
CA GLN A 379 -8.57 -3.83 25.80
C GLN A 379 -9.75 -2.89 25.62
N ASN A 380 -10.46 -2.61 26.73
CA ASN A 380 -11.48 -1.55 26.75
C ASN A 380 -10.80 -0.18 26.55
N ILE A 381 -11.30 0.60 25.58
CA ILE A 381 -10.75 1.90 25.22
C ILE A 381 -11.72 3.07 25.48
N GLY A 382 -12.79 2.80 26.25
CA GLY A 382 -13.82 3.75 26.54
C GLY A 382 -14.96 3.72 25.53
N THR A 383 -15.61 4.84 25.38
CA THR A 383 -16.83 4.96 24.58
C THR A 383 -16.63 5.73 23.29
N ARG A 384 -17.39 5.36 22.24
CA ARG A 384 -17.42 6.02 20.93
C ARG A 384 -18.86 6.09 20.41
N TYR A 385 -19.10 6.97 19.45
CA TYR A 385 -20.37 7.01 18.74
C TYR A 385 -20.57 5.77 17.86
N SER A 386 -21.75 5.19 17.92
CA SER A 386 -22.12 4.04 17.14
C SER A 386 -22.17 4.35 15.63
N TYR A 387 -21.81 3.36 14.79
CA TYR A 387 -22.03 3.41 13.34
C TYR A 387 -23.48 3.17 12.94
N VAL A 388 -24.23 2.46 13.81
CA VAL A 388 -25.59 1.93 13.48
C VAL A 388 -26.69 2.78 14.11
N SER A 389 -26.40 3.45 15.21
CA SER A 389 -27.36 4.24 15.98
C SER A 389 -26.73 5.55 16.45
N ASP A 390 -27.54 6.49 16.92
CA ASP A 390 -27.06 7.75 17.49
C ASP A 390 -26.68 7.61 18.99
N THR A 391 -26.40 6.39 19.41
CA THR A 391 -26.00 6.09 20.79
C THR A 391 -24.48 5.96 20.92
N VAL A 392 -24.01 6.08 22.16
CA VAL A 392 -22.61 5.83 22.52
C VAL A 392 -22.46 4.39 22.97
N VAL A 393 -21.45 3.70 22.43
CA VAL A 393 -21.15 2.30 22.72
C VAL A 393 -19.76 2.17 23.35
N THR A 394 -19.58 1.14 24.19
CA THR A 394 -18.28 0.80 24.76
C THR A 394 -17.48 0.01 23.74
N VAL A 395 -16.25 0.47 23.45
CA VAL A 395 -15.38 -0.13 22.44
C VAL A 395 -14.28 -0.96 23.10
N ASN A 396 -14.15 -2.19 22.66
CA ASN A 396 -13.02 -3.06 22.98
C ASN A 396 -12.07 -3.12 21.79
N TRP A 397 -10.93 -2.44 21.90
CA TRP A 397 -9.87 -2.55 20.93
C TRP A 397 -9.26 -3.94 20.96
N THR A 398 -8.96 -4.50 19.78
CA THR A 398 -8.37 -5.83 19.66
C THR A 398 -7.14 -5.76 18.76
N LEU A 399 -6.00 -6.24 19.28
CA LEU A 399 -4.82 -6.51 18.47
C LEU A 399 -5.03 -7.81 17.72
N GLY A 400 -5.19 -7.73 16.40
CA GLY A 400 -5.35 -8.89 15.54
C GLY A 400 -4.01 -9.56 15.18
N LEU A 401 -4.05 -10.85 14.91
CA LEU A 401 -2.88 -11.62 14.42
C LEU A 401 -2.30 -11.00 13.13
N GLY A 402 -3.14 -10.41 12.30
CA GLY A 402 -2.74 -9.70 11.07
C GLY A 402 -1.76 -8.56 11.33
N ALA A 403 -1.92 -7.86 12.44
CA ALA A 403 -1.02 -6.78 12.84
C ALA A 403 0.43 -7.27 13.09
N VAL A 404 0.64 -8.51 13.47
CA VAL A 404 1.95 -9.13 13.68
C VAL A 404 2.50 -9.76 12.40
N LEU A 405 1.67 -10.56 11.73
CA LEU A 405 2.12 -11.37 10.59
C LEU A 405 2.37 -10.56 9.33
N ARG A 406 1.53 -9.53 9.03
CA ARG A 406 1.71 -8.74 7.80
C ARG A 406 3.07 -8.03 7.74
N PRO A 407 3.51 -7.27 8.77
CA PRO A 407 4.82 -6.66 8.76
C PRO A 407 5.97 -7.68 8.64
N SER A 408 5.86 -8.82 9.35
CA SER A 408 6.89 -9.86 9.31
C SER A 408 7.01 -10.49 7.92
N ILE A 409 5.89 -10.81 7.28
CA ILE A 409 5.87 -11.36 5.92
C ILE A 409 6.32 -10.32 4.91
N ASN A 410 5.97 -9.05 5.11
CA ASN A 410 6.39 -7.97 4.25
C ASN A 410 7.91 -7.79 4.27
N LEU A 411 8.52 -7.86 5.44
CA LEU A 411 9.98 -7.87 5.60
C LEU A 411 10.62 -9.11 4.96
N ALA A 412 10.02 -10.30 5.15
CA ALA A 412 10.50 -11.53 4.53
C ALA A 412 10.42 -11.48 2.99
N LEU A 413 9.38 -10.85 2.43
CA LEU A 413 9.27 -10.60 0.99
C LEU A 413 10.39 -9.71 0.46
N LEU A 414 10.75 -8.66 1.20
CA LEU A 414 11.86 -7.77 0.84
C LEU A 414 13.17 -8.56 0.75
N VAL A 415 13.47 -9.38 1.75
CA VAL A 415 14.67 -10.21 1.78
C VAL A 415 14.67 -11.24 0.65
N ALA A 416 13.55 -11.96 0.46
CA ALA A 416 13.43 -12.98 -0.57
C ALA A 416 13.59 -12.41 -1.98
N LEU A 417 12.95 -11.27 -2.26
CA LEU A 417 13.01 -10.62 -3.58
C LEU A 417 14.41 -10.04 -3.85
N SER A 418 15.06 -9.47 -2.84
CA SER A 418 16.43 -8.99 -2.92
C SER A 418 17.40 -10.15 -3.23
N TYR A 419 17.27 -11.24 -2.49
CA TYR A 419 18.09 -12.44 -2.69
C TYR A 419 17.92 -13.03 -4.10
N GLU A 420 16.68 -13.21 -4.58
CA GLU A 420 16.43 -13.75 -5.92
C GLU A 420 16.96 -12.80 -7.02
N SER A 421 16.84 -11.49 -6.82
CA SER A 421 17.38 -10.50 -7.77
C SER A 421 18.89 -10.59 -7.86
N PHE A 422 19.58 -10.79 -6.74
CA PHE A 422 21.02 -11.00 -6.67
C PHE A 422 21.46 -12.34 -7.30
N GLU A 423 20.78 -13.43 -6.98
CA GLU A 423 21.04 -14.77 -7.54
C GLU A 423 20.94 -14.76 -9.07
N ARG A 424 19.89 -14.13 -9.63
CA ARG A 424 19.74 -13.97 -11.08
C ARG A 424 20.90 -13.20 -11.72
N TYR A 425 21.39 -12.19 -11.02
CA TYR A 425 22.56 -11.44 -11.48
C TYR A 425 23.81 -12.32 -11.52
N LEU A 426 24.10 -13.10 -10.47
CA LEU A 426 25.25 -14.02 -10.45
C LEU A 426 25.17 -15.03 -11.58
N LEU A 427 24.03 -15.69 -11.75
CA LEU A 427 23.80 -16.67 -12.83
C LEU A 427 23.97 -16.06 -14.23
N SER A 428 23.62 -14.78 -14.41
CA SER A 428 23.82 -14.10 -15.68
C SER A 428 25.28 -13.76 -15.98
N ARG A 429 26.09 -13.59 -14.94
CA ARG A 429 27.53 -13.31 -15.04
C ARG A 429 28.34 -14.55 -15.38
N ASP A 430 27.97 -15.68 -14.78
CA ASP A 430 28.68 -16.96 -14.94
C ASP A 430 28.24 -17.74 -16.20
N ALA A 431 27.20 -17.29 -16.89
CA ALA A 431 26.86 -17.80 -18.19
C ALA A 431 27.99 -17.46 -19.18
N PRO A 432 28.84 -18.42 -19.61
CA PRO A 432 29.93 -18.11 -20.51
C PRO A 432 29.33 -17.46 -21.77
N PHE A 433 30.08 -16.54 -22.36
CA PHE A 433 29.89 -15.99 -23.69
C PHE A 433 29.76 -17.16 -24.68
N MET A 434 28.63 -17.87 -24.66
CA MET A 434 28.28 -18.80 -25.72
C MET A 434 28.08 -17.94 -26.95
N GLY A 435 29.17 -17.91 -27.71
CA GLY A 435 29.31 -17.11 -28.88
C GLY A 435 28.08 -17.22 -29.78
N LYS A 436 27.82 -16.14 -30.46
CA LYS A 436 26.99 -16.07 -31.63
C LYS A 436 27.36 -17.23 -32.60
N GLN A 437 26.84 -18.41 -32.35
CA GLN A 437 26.94 -19.51 -33.31
C GLN A 437 25.52 -19.94 -33.66
N HIS A 438 25.26 -19.75 -34.93
CA HIS A 438 24.18 -20.28 -35.76
C HIS A 438 22.80 -19.60 -35.58
N ALA A 439 22.62 -18.53 -36.35
CA ALA A 439 21.33 -18.33 -37.00
C ALA A 439 21.04 -19.58 -37.86
N PRO A 440 19.99 -20.37 -37.62
CA PRO A 440 19.54 -21.33 -38.60
C PRO A 440 19.00 -20.53 -39.80
N GLY A 441 19.59 -20.79 -40.97
CA GLY A 441 19.20 -20.22 -42.22
C GLY A 441 17.70 -20.35 -42.47
N LYS A 442 17.18 -19.36 -43.14
CA LYS A 442 15.86 -19.37 -43.77
C LYS A 442 15.68 -20.66 -44.59
N LEU A 443 14.64 -21.41 -44.29
CA LEU A 443 13.85 -22.18 -45.22
C LEU A 443 12.38 -21.97 -44.86
#